data_909260f7ae2afe0bf385f655b4ec4ceb
#
_entry.id   909260f7ae2afe0bf385f655b4ec4ceb
#
_cell.length_a   1.000
_cell.length_b   1.000
_cell.length_c   1.000
_cell.angle_alpha   90.00
_cell.angle_beta   90.00
_cell.angle_gamma   90.00
#
_symmetry.space_group_name_H-M   'P 1'
#
loop_
_entity.id
_entity.type
_entity.pdbx_description
1 polymer ?
#
loop_
_entity_poly.entity_id
_entity_poly.type
_entity_poly.pdbx_seq_one_letter_code
_entity_poly.pdbx_strand_id
1 'polypeptide(L)'
;MKIEKVILQNIGVYVSRNEFDLRAEKPIILIGGMNGRGKTTFLEAILFALYGRRALDAGQSLEGYLHKISNISGNFTECSVEMIFSVQEQENTVHYAVKRFWDISRKKPVMKTRVKKDGEEKPALSENWDMFVEEILPRAIAPFFFFDGERIAELAAAENDAHMQSSIRALLGIDMIDQLISDLRTVAASNQKQIRESEYKKELESLEQQITQQEQELADKEAEYREIQELLARLREEQTRIENEYSAAGGGYAEYQRGFLEQRQQVRDLLEENQDRLLELAASSLPLMLTAPLLGE
;
A
#
# COMPACT_ATOMS: atom_id res chain seq x y z
N MET A 1 -5.78 9.74 11.62
CA MET A 1 -4.68 9.93 12.59
C MET A 1 -4.19 11.37 12.52
N LYS A 2 -4.00 12.04 13.67
CA LYS A 2 -3.43 13.40 13.75
C LYS A 2 -2.26 13.39 14.72
N ILE A 3 -1.08 13.75 14.25
CA ILE A 3 0.12 13.86 15.11
C ILE A 3 0.00 15.12 15.96
N GLU A 4 0.21 15.00 17.25
CA GLU A 4 0.05 16.10 18.22
C GLU A 4 1.39 16.57 18.78
N LYS A 5 2.30 15.63 19.06
CA LYS A 5 3.60 15.96 19.62
C LYS A 5 4.63 14.89 19.23
N VAL A 6 5.85 15.33 18.97
CA VAL A 6 7.01 14.45 18.79
C VAL A 6 8.09 14.88 19.79
N ILE A 7 8.66 13.91 20.48
CA ILE A 7 9.71 14.15 21.46
C ILE A 7 10.92 13.30 21.08
N LEU A 8 12.04 13.97 20.87
CA LEU A 8 13.32 13.35 20.53
C LEU A 8 14.30 13.56 21.67
N GLN A 9 14.89 12.49 22.13
CA GLN A 9 15.93 12.55 23.18
C GLN A 9 17.20 11.87 22.70
N ASN A 10 18.25 12.64 22.51
CA ASN A 10 19.56 12.18 22.04
C ASN A 10 19.51 11.45 20.70
N ILE A 11 18.82 12.03 19.73
CA ILE A 11 18.61 11.46 18.40
C ILE A 11 19.26 12.34 17.34
N GLY A 12 20.20 11.80 16.58
CA GLY A 12 20.88 12.48 15.48
C GLY A 12 21.48 13.81 15.94
N VAL A 13 21.00 14.91 15.37
CA VAL A 13 21.46 16.28 15.76
C VAL A 13 20.76 16.83 17.01
N TYR A 14 19.73 16.14 17.49
CA TYR A 14 18.92 16.56 18.64
C TYR A 14 19.58 16.09 19.95
N VAL A 15 20.29 16.94 20.60
CA VAL A 15 20.93 16.71 21.92
C VAL A 15 19.93 16.97 23.01
N SER A 16 19.91 16.12 24.04
CA SER A 16 18.98 16.19 25.18
C SER A 16 17.53 16.00 24.70
N ARG A 17 16.57 16.48 25.50
CA ARG A 17 15.14 16.36 25.22
C ARG A 17 14.67 17.54 24.36
N ASN A 18 14.19 17.23 23.16
CA ASN A 18 13.61 18.19 22.23
C ASN A 18 12.13 17.84 22.00
N GLU A 19 11.23 18.79 22.23
CA GLU A 19 9.80 18.61 22.06
C GLU A 19 9.29 19.47 20.90
N PHE A 20 8.54 18.84 20.00
CA PHE A 20 7.87 19.47 18.88
C PHE A 20 6.37 19.37 19.11
N ASP A 21 5.74 20.46 19.53
CA ASP A 21 4.30 20.54 19.67
C ASP A 21 3.69 20.87 18.30
N LEU A 22 2.89 19.93 17.80
CA LEU A 22 2.24 20.00 16.49
C LEU A 22 0.71 20.23 16.65
N ARG A 23 0.25 20.60 17.83
CA ARG A 23 -1.14 20.95 18.10
C ARG A 23 -1.41 22.39 17.69
N ALA A 24 -1.62 22.61 16.42
CA ALA A 24 -1.93 23.93 15.90
C ALA A 24 -3.41 24.06 15.59
N GLU A 25 -3.94 25.27 15.76
CA GLU A 25 -5.29 25.63 15.29
C GLU A 25 -5.36 25.68 13.76
N LYS A 26 -4.21 25.96 13.12
CA LYS A 26 -4.10 26.02 11.66
C LYS A 26 -3.76 24.65 11.08
N PRO A 27 -4.28 24.31 9.88
CA PRO A 27 -4.08 23.00 9.27
C PRO A 27 -2.65 22.74 8.78
N ILE A 28 -1.81 23.77 8.67
CA ILE A 28 -0.45 23.68 8.15
C ILE A 28 0.55 24.11 9.20
N ILE A 29 1.53 23.24 9.46
CA ILE A 29 2.67 23.50 10.35
C ILE A 29 3.95 23.47 9.51
N LEU A 30 4.71 24.57 9.55
CA LEU A 30 5.99 24.67 8.86
C LEU A 30 7.13 24.42 9.85
N ILE A 31 7.97 23.43 9.57
CA ILE A 31 9.19 23.14 10.31
C ILE A 31 10.38 23.58 9.45
N GLY A 32 10.93 24.74 9.75
CA GLY A 32 12.08 25.31 9.04
C GLY A 32 13.42 24.82 9.62
N GLY A 33 14.41 24.67 8.75
CA GLY A 33 15.78 24.36 9.15
C GLY A 33 16.73 24.35 7.96
N MET A 34 17.99 24.75 8.19
CA MET A 34 19.06 24.65 7.20
C MET A 34 19.36 23.19 6.87
N ASN A 35 20.06 22.93 5.76
CA ASN A 35 20.48 21.58 5.39
C ASN A 35 21.38 20.97 6.49
N GLY A 36 21.22 19.68 6.75
CA GLY A 36 21.94 18.97 7.81
C GLY A 36 21.46 19.24 9.25
N ARG A 37 20.39 20.03 9.45
CA ARG A 37 19.86 20.38 10.77
C ARG A 37 18.75 19.44 11.27
N GLY A 38 18.65 18.24 10.71
CA GLY A 38 17.81 17.17 11.27
C GLY A 38 16.40 17.04 10.71
N LYS A 39 16.04 17.71 9.60
CA LYS A 39 14.70 17.57 9.00
C LYS A 39 14.39 16.12 8.64
N THR A 40 15.30 15.46 7.93
CA THR A 40 15.16 14.03 7.58
C THR A 40 15.21 13.15 8.83
N THR A 41 16.09 13.46 9.79
CA THR A 41 16.15 12.74 11.08
C THR A 41 14.84 12.84 11.85
N PHE A 42 14.15 13.98 11.80
CA PHE A 42 12.83 14.14 12.41
C PHE A 42 11.78 13.24 11.76
N LEU A 43 11.77 13.17 10.43
CA LEU A 43 10.88 12.30 9.67
C LEU A 43 11.17 10.81 9.93
N GLU A 44 12.44 10.41 9.86
CA GLU A 44 12.89 9.05 10.18
C GLU A 44 12.50 8.66 11.61
N ALA A 45 12.63 9.58 12.57
CA ALA A 45 12.26 9.34 13.96
C ALA A 45 10.75 9.09 14.11
N ILE A 46 9.88 9.80 13.38
CA ILE A 46 8.43 9.54 13.37
C ILE A 46 8.15 8.13 12.86
N LEU A 47 8.71 7.76 11.72
CA LEU A 47 8.54 6.41 11.14
C LEU A 47 9.08 5.34 12.10
N PHE A 48 10.21 5.61 12.74
CA PHE A 48 10.80 4.70 13.71
C PHE A 48 9.94 4.58 14.98
N ALA A 49 9.32 5.65 15.45
CA ALA A 49 8.38 5.58 16.57
C ALA A 49 7.20 4.67 16.25
N LEU A 50 6.63 4.80 15.04
CA LEU A 50 5.50 3.98 14.59
C LEU A 50 5.91 2.51 14.40
N TYR A 51 6.86 2.24 13.53
CA TYR A 51 7.12 0.89 13.00
C TYR A 51 8.34 0.20 13.61
N GLY A 52 9.19 0.89 14.38
CA GLY A 52 10.38 0.32 15.00
C GLY A 52 11.29 -0.38 13.99
N ARG A 53 11.60 -1.67 14.24
CA ARG A 53 12.43 -2.46 13.34
C ARG A 53 11.88 -2.53 11.91
N ARG A 54 10.58 -2.51 11.76
CA ARG A 54 9.93 -2.55 10.45
C ARG A 54 10.11 -1.26 9.63
N ALA A 55 10.54 -0.15 10.24
CA ALA A 55 10.89 1.06 9.51
C ALA A 55 12.23 0.96 8.76
N LEU A 56 13.05 -0.05 9.06
CA LEU A 56 14.38 -0.23 8.50
C LEU A 56 14.32 -0.89 7.12
N ASP A 57 15.30 -0.55 6.28
CA ASP A 57 15.49 -1.18 4.99
C ASP A 57 15.92 -2.65 5.11
N ALA A 58 15.65 -3.42 4.05
CA ALA A 58 16.02 -4.83 4.00
C ALA A 58 17.55 -4.98 4.12
N GLY A 59 17.99 -5.79 5.11
CA GLY A 59 19.40 -6.03 5.39
C GLY A 59 20.03 -5.11 6.44
N GLN A 60 19.34 -4.07 6.90
CA GLN A 60 19.83 -3.21 7.96
C GLN A 60 19.58 -3.86 9.33
N SER A 61 20.64 -3.98 10.16
CA SER A 61 20.50 -4.48 11.53
C SER A 61 19.91 -3.42 12.44
N LEU A 62 19.02 -3.81 13.36
CA LEU A 62 18.47 -2.89 14.36
C LEU A 62 19.58 -2.26 15.22
N GLU A 63 20.55 -3.06 15.66
CA GLU A 63 21.67 -2.59 16.47
C GLU A 63 22.46 -1.50 15.74
N GLY A 64 22.83 -1.73 14.48
CA GLY A 64 23.54 -0.76 13.65
C GLY A 64 22.74 0.54 13.46
N TYR A 65 21.44 0.42 13.26
CA TYR A 65 20.56 1.57 13.14
C TYR A 65 20.47 2.38 14.43
N LEU A 66 20.29 1.71 15.59
CA LEU A 66 20.22 2.37 16.88
C LEU A 66 21.50 3.16 17.17
N HIS A 67 22.67 2.59 16.86
CA HIS A 67 23.93 3.34 16.96
C HIS A 67 24.01 4.52 15.99
N LYS A 68 23.55 4.34 14.76
CA LYS A 68 23.57 5.41 13.74
C LYS A 68 22.66 6.57 14.10
N ILE A 69 21.45 6.30 14.59
CA ILE A 69 20.46 7.36 14.89
C ILE A 69 20.73 8.03 16.24
N SER A 70 21.47 7.40 17.15
CA SER A 70 21.78 7.97 18.46
C SER A 70 22.77 9.11 18.37
N ASN A 71 22.56 10.15 19.18
CA ASN A 71 23.56 11.22 19.34
C ASN A 71 24.66 10.75 20.28
N ILE A 72 25.87 10.69 19.75
CA ILE A 72 27.08 10.28 20.51
C ILE A 72 27.93 11.46 21.00
N SER A 73 27.51 12.70 20.74
CA SER A 73 28.28 13.90 21.04
C SER A 73 28.33 14.28 22.54
N GLY A 74 27.56 13.56 23.37
CA GLY A 74 27.48 13.76 24.82
C GLY A 74 27.62 12.45 25.60
N ASN A 75 27.82 12.58 26.94
CA ASN A 75 27.87 11.42 27.86
C ASN A 75 26.44 10.85 28.15
N PHE A 76 25.58 10.80 27.15
CA PHE A 76 24.22 10.29 27.29
C PHE A 76 24.22 8.79 27.06
N THR A 77 23.46 8.07 27.87
CA THR A 77 23.31 6.65 27.75
C THR A 77 21.92 6.29 27.16
N GLU A 78 20.91 7.09 27.49
CA GLU A 78 19.53 6.85 27.06
C GLU A 78 19.17 7.68 25.84
N CYS A 79 18.65 7.00 24.82
CA CYS A 79 18.06 7.59 23.63
C CYS A 79 16.59 7.21 23.55
N SER A 80 15.73 8.12 23.08
CA SER A 80 14.33 7.80 22.88
C SER A 80 13.67 8.65 21.80
N VAL A 81 12.68 8.04 21.18
CA VAL A 81 11.71 8.72 20.32
C VAL A 81 10.33 8.45 20.88
N GLU A 82 9.55 9.52 21.07
CA GLU A 82 8.17 9.45 21.52
C GLU A 82 7.29 10.25 20.60
N MET A 83 6.16 9.66 20.19
CA MET A 83 5.15 10.32 19.37
C MET A 83 3.79 10.24 20.05
N ILE A 84 3.11 11.37 20.13
CA ILE A 84 1.74 11.48 20.63
C ILE A 84 0.85 11.84 19.45
N PHE A 85 -0.21 11.09 19.27
CA PHE A 85 -1.16 11.29 18.18
C PHE A 85 -2.58 10.85 18.59
N SER A 86 -3.57 11.36 17.89
CA SER A 86 -4.95 10.97 18.07
C SER A 86 -5.50 10.25 16.84
N VAL A 87 -6.42 9.35 17.09
CA VAL A 87 -7.17 8.59 16.09
C VAL A 87 -8.64 8.72 16.40
N GLN A 88 -9.45 8.89 15.37
CA GLN A 88 -10.91 8.84 15.51
C GLN A 88 -11.32 7.37 15.48
N GLU A 89 -11.78 6.85 16.61
CA GLU A 89 -12.38 5.52 16.74
C GLU A 89 -13.89 5.69 16.93
N GLN A 90 -14.67 5.38 15.89
CA GLN A 90 -16.12 5.62 15.87
C GLN A 90 -16.45 7.09 16.21
N GLU A 91 -17.10 7.37 17.34
CA GLU A 91 -17.47 8.72 17.78
C GLU A 91 -16.45 9.35 18.74
N ASN A 92 -15.46 8.59 19.21
CA ASN A 92 -14.50 9.05 20.20
C ASN A 92 -13.13 9.33 19.60
N THR A 93 -12.48 10.38 20.08
CA THR A 93 -11.08 10.65 19.79
C THR A 93 -10.23 9.97 20.85
N VAL A 94 -9.38 9.05 20.44
CA VAL A 94 -8.48 8.29 21.31
C VAL A 94 -7.06 8.80 21.12
N HIS A 95 -6.36 9.03 22.23
CA HIS A 95 -4.99 9.52 22.23
C HIS A 95 -4.00 8.38 22.50
N TYR A 96 -3.02 8.25 21.63
CA TYR A 96 -1.94 7.30 21.77
C TYR A 96 -0.61 8.02 21.98
N ALA A 97 0.21 7.52 22.91
CA ALA A 97 1.60 7.92 23.05
C ALA A 97 2.47 6.68 22.91
N VAL A 98 3.26 6.60 21.86
CA VAL A 98 4.23 5.52 21.63
C VAL A 98 5.64 6.05 21.89
N LYS A 99 6.37 5.41 22.80
CA LYS A 99 7.75 5.72 23.12
C LYS A 99 8.62 4.50 22.84
N ARG A 100 9.65 4.67 22.00
CA ARG A 100 10.73 3.70 21.84
C ARG A 100 11.98 4.26 22.48
N PHE A 101 12.65 3.46 23.30
CA PHE A 101 13.83 3.88 24.03
C PHE A 101 14.83 2.76 24.14
N TRP A 102 16.12 3.13 24.20
CA TRP A 102 17.24 2.21 24.29
C TRP A 102 18.42 2.86 24.99
N ASP A 103 19.32 2.00 25.48
CA ASP A 103 20.55 2.42 26.15
C ASP A 103 21.76 2.09 25.26
N ILE A 104 22.48 3.14 24.82
CA ILE A 104 23.64 3.03 23.94
C ILE A 104 24.95 2.68 24.69
N SER A 105 24.97 2.70 26.02
CA SER A 105 26.12 2.25 26.79
C SER A 105 26.40 0.76 26.63
N ARG A 106 25.38 0.01 26.20
CA ARG A 106 25.46 -1.43 25.97
C ARG A 106 26.03 -1.70 24.58
N LYS A 107 26.94 -2.67 24.51
CA LYS A 107 27.54 -3.14 23.25
C LYS A 107 26.46 -3.59 22.22
N LYS A 108 25.33 -4.08 22.73
CA LYS A 108 24.13 -4.44 21.97
C LYS A 108 22.94 -3.73 22.58
N PRO A 109 22.55 -2.56 22.06
CA PRO A 109 21.40 -1.83 22.55
C PRO A 109 20.11 -2.62 22.29
N VAL A 110 19.28 -2.74 23.32
CA VAL A 110 17.96 -3.35 23.22
C VAL A 110 16.91 -2.27 23.25
N MET A 111 16.17 -2.16 22.17
CA MET A 111 15.03 -1.25 22.05
C MET A 111 13.85 -1.80 22.86
N LYS A 112 13.23 -0.93 23.65
CA LYS A 112 11.97 -1.20 24.35
C LYS A 112 10.89 -0.27 23.82
N THR A 113 9.66 -0.76 23.78
CA THR A 113 8.47 0.00 23.37
C THR A 113 7.55 0.17 24.57
N ARG A 114 7.02 1.35 24.74
CA ARG A 114 5.99 1.68 25.74
C ARG A 114 4.87 2.45 25.08
N VAL A 115 3.65 2.01 25.29
CA VAL A 115 2.46 2.63 24.72
C VAL A 115 1.49 3.02 25.81
N LYS A 116 0.96 4.23 25.70
CA LYS A 116 -0.15 4.72 26.50
C LYS A 116 -1.35 4.96 25.59
N LYS A 117 -2.54 4.60 26.09
CA LYS A 117 -3.83 4.94 25.49
C LYS A 117 -4.57 5.82 26.48
N ASP A 118 -4.96 7.03 26.06
CA ASP A 118 -5.63 8.06 26.88
C ASP A 118 -4.90 8.34 28.20
N GLY A 119 -3.57 8.40 28.14
CA GLY A 119 -2.71 8.65 29.29
C GLY A 119 -2.35 7.44 30.14
N GLU A 120 -3.05 6.33 30.01
CA GLU A 120 -2.80 5.10 30.75
C GLU A 120 -1.82 4.18 30.01
N GLU A 121 -0.86 3.62 30.72
CA GLU A 121 0.07 2.63 30.16
C GLU A 121 -0.65 1.31 29.92
N LYS A 122 -0.51 0.77 28.70
CA LYS A 122 -1.13 -0.49 28.28
C LYS A 122 -0.04 -1.50 27.91
N PRO A 123 0.39 -2.38 28.84
CA PRO A 123 1.48 -3.33 28.57
C PRO A 123 1.19 -4.26 27.39
N ALA A 124 0.01 -4.84 27.31
CA ALA A 124 -0.40 -5.71 26.21
C ALA A 124 -0.33 -4.99 24.84
N LEU A 125 -0.68 -3.70 24.79
CA LEU A 125 -0.57 -2.91 23.57
C LEU A 125 0.90 -2.59 23.26
N SER A 126 1.74 -2.40 24.27
CA SER A 126 3.18 -2.17 24.11
C SER A 126 3.90 -3.36 23.49
N GLU A 127 3.51 -4.58 23.86
CA GLU A 127 4.05 -5.82 23.31
C GLU A 127 3.59 -6.08 21.88
N ASN A 128 2.34 -5.74 21.57
CA ASN A 128 1.72 -5.99 20.27
C ASN A 128 1.64 -4.74 19.37
N TRP A 129 2.37 -3.69 19.72
CA TRP A 129 2.30 -2.40 19.01
C TRP A 129 2.56 -2.52 17.51
N ASP A 130 3.52 -3.33 17.12
CA ASP A 130 3.90 -3.52 15.71
C ASP A 130 2.79 -4.16 14.85
N MET A 131 1.84 -4.87 15.46
CA MET A 131 0.63 -5.34 14.78
C MET A 131 -0.46 -4.27 14.79
N PHE A 132 -0.67 -3.64 15.94
CA PHE A 132 -1.72 -2.64 16.10
C PHE A 132 -1.51 -1.39 15.24
N VAL A 133 -0.28 -0.94 15.05
CA VAL A 133 0.01 0.22 14.20
C VAL A 133 -0.34 -0.03 12.73
N GLU A 134 -0.25 -1.28 12.27
CA GLU A 134 -0.66 -1.63 10.90
C GLU A 134 -2.16 -1.49 10.67
N GLU A 135 -2.99 -1.57 11.72
CA GLU A 135 -4.44 -1.30 11.62
C GLU A 135 -4.73 0.20 11.52
N ILE A 136 -3.91 1.04 12.19
CA ILE A 136 -4.08 2.50 12.16
C ILE A 136 -3.51 3.10 10.88
N LEU A 137 -2.30 2.70 10.53
CA LEU A 137 -1.56 3.20 9.37
C LEU A 137 -0.67 2.06 8.83
N PRO A 138 -1.14 1.32 7.84
CA PRO A 138 -0.33 0.29 7.19
C PRO A 138 1.00 0.83 6.69
N ARG A 139 2.09 0.13 6.95
CA ARG A 139 3.44 0.54 6.54
C ARG A 139 3.55 0.81 5.04
N ALA A 140 2.86 0.03 4.24
CA ALA A 140 2.88 0.15 2.78
C ALA A 140 2.38 1.52 2.27
N ILE A 141 1.45 2.16 3.02
CA ILE A 141 0.93 3.48 2.66
C ILE A 141 1.64 4.64 3.38
N ALA A 142 2.46 4.35 4.39
CA ALA A 142 3.19 5.38 5.13
C ALA A 142 4.02 6.32 4.23
N PRO A 143 4.70 5.87 3.14
CA PRO A 143 5.44 6.75 2.24
C PRO A 143 4.60 7.82 1.54
N PHE A 144 3.27 7.65 1.44
CA PHE A 144 2.37 8.66 0.88
C PHE A 144 2.07 9.81 1.86
N PHE A 145 2.26 9.56 3.14
CA PHE A 145 2.03 10.55 4.21
C PHE A 145 3.33 11.11 4.77
N PHE A 146 4.41 10.32 4.73
CA PHE A 146 5.72 10.66 5.24
C PHE A 146 6.76 10.54 4.13
N PHE A 147 7.00 11.64 3.46
CA PHE A 147 7.95 11.72 2.35
C PHE A 147 8.86 12.94 2.50
N ASP A 148 10.10 12.82 2.07
CA ASP A 148 10.97 13.97 1.90
C ASP A 148 10.99 14.46 0.44
N GLY A 149 11.48 15.68 0.22
CA GLY A 149 11.46 16.30 -1.11
C GLY A 149 12.35 15.57 -2.13
N GLU A 150 13.34 14.83 -1.71
CA GLU A 150 14.23 14.05 -2.58
C GLU A 150 13.49 12.81 -3.11
N ARG A 151 12.74 12.13 -2.25
CA ARG A 151 11.89 10.99 -2.66
C ARG A 151 10.73 11.36 -3.56
N ILE A 152 10.19 12.57 -3.45
CA ILE A 152 9.16 13.05 -4.41
C ILE A 152 9.75 13.10 -5.82
N ALA A 153 10.98 13.60 -5.97
CA ALA A 153 11.64 13.65 -7.27
C ALA A 153 11.89 12.24 -7.84
N GLU A 154 12.26 11.28 -7.01
CA GLU A 154 12.42 9.87 -7.40
C GLU A 154 11.07 9.22 -7.78
N LEU A 155 10.02 9.47 -7.02
CA LEU A 155 8.66 8.99 -7.33
C LEU A 155 8.09 9.61 -8.62
N ALA A 156 8.39 10.89 -8.86
CA ALA A 156 7.97 11.58 -10.08
C ALA A 156 8.83 11.21 -11.31
N ALA A 157 10.09 10.83 -11.11
CA ALA A 157 11.00 10.40 -12.17
C ALA A 157 10.86 8.91 -12.50
N ALA A 158 10.31 8.12 -11.59
CA ALA A 158 10.01 6.73 -11.82
C ALA A 158 8.75 6.63 -12.71
N GLU A 159 8.93 6.54 -14.02
CA GLU A 159 7.92 6.08 -15.00
C GLU A 159 7.46 4.62 -14.71
N ASN A 160 7.52 4.19 -13.47
CA ASN A 160 7.23 2.82 -13.08
C ASN A 160 5.78 2.70 -12.59
N ASP A 161 4.88 2.37 -13.53
CA ASP A 161 3.54 1.82 -13.24
C ASP A 161 3.56 0.75 -12.13
N ALA A 162 4.64 -0.03 -12.03
CA ALA A 162 4.81 -1.07 -11.03
C ALA A 162 4.83 -0.54 -9.57
N HIS A 163 5.47 0.60 -9.31
CA HIS A 163 5.48 1.21 -7.97
C HIS A 163 4.13 1.81 -7.58
N MET A 164 3.44 2.42 -8.53
CA MET A 164 2.10 2.95 -8.32
C MET A 164 1.10 1.81 -8.13
N GLN A 165 1.20 0.75 -8.93
CA GLN A 165 0.37 -0.45 -8.77
C GLN A 165 0.59 -1.13 -7.42
N SER A 166 1.84 -1.31 -6.96
CA SER A 166 2.12 -1.89 -5.65
C SER A 166 1.55 -1.04 -4.52
N SER A 167 1.61 0.27 -4.64
CA SER A 167 1.07 1.22 -3.66
C SER A 167 -0.47 1.19 -3.62
N ILE A 168 -1.11 1.11 -4.78
CA ILE A 168 -2.58 0.95 -4.89
C ILE A 168 -3.01 -0.41 -4.34
N ARG A 169 -2.28 -1.49 -4.65
CA ARG A 169 -2.53 -2.84 -4.10
C ARG A 169 -2.45 -2.84 -2.56
N ALA A 170 -1.43 -2.16 -2.01
CA ALA A 170 -1.28 -1.99 -0.58
C ALA A 170 -2.43 -1.19 0.05
N LEU A 171 -2.86 -0.11 -0.59
CA LEU A 171 -4.03 0.70 -0.18
C LEU A 171 -5.33 -0.10 -0.16
N LEU A 172 -5.50 -1.00 -1.14
CA LEU A 172 -6.67 -1.88 -1.24
C LEU A 172 -6.58 -3.10 -0.31
N GLY A 173 -5.49 -3.26 0.43
CA GLY A 173 -5.25 -4.41 1.30
C GLY A 173 -5.02 -5.72 0.56
N ILE A 174 -4.76 -5.67 -0.75
CA ILE A 174 -4.53 -6.86 -1.60
C ILE A 174 -3.29 -7.60 -1.13
N ASP A 175 -2.25 -6.88 -0.69
CA ASP A 175 -1.03 -7.50 -0.17
C ASP A 175 -1.27 -8.28 1.13
N MET A 176 -2.25 -7.87 1.96
CA MET A 176 -2.70 -8.66 3.12
C MET A 176 -3.37 -9.97 2.69
N ILE A 177 -4.13 -9.94 1.60
CA ILE A 177 -4.76 -11.13 1.04
C ILE A 177 -3.70 -12.08 0.48
N ASP A 178 -2.73 -11.56 -0.25
CA ASP A 178 -1.60 -12.33 -0.77
C ASP A 178 -0.75 -12.93 0.36
N GLN A 179 -0.52 -12.16 1.43
CA GLN A 179 0.16 -12.65 2.63
C GLN A 179 -0.65 -13.75 3.31
N LEU A 180 -1.95 -13.57 3.49
CA LEU A 180 -2.83 -14.58 4.07
C LEU A 180 -2.85 -15.87 3.23
N ILE A 181 -2.90 -15.75 1.90
CA ILE A 181 -2.80 -16.89 0.99
C ILE A 181 -1.46 -17.61 1.19
N SER A 182 -0.36 -16.88 1.30
CA SER A 182 0.98 -17.45 1.57
C SER A 182 1.04 -18.16 2.90
N ASP A 183 0.50 -17.54 3.95
CA ASP A 183 0.47 -18.09 5.30
C ASP A 183 -0.40 -19.35 5.38
N LEU A 184 -1.57 -19.33 4.73
CA LEU A 184 -2.44 -20.50 4.63
C LEU A 184 -1.78 -21.64 3.85
N ARG A 185 -1.07 -21.35 2.76
CA ARG A 185 -0.28 -22.37 2.04
C ARG A 185 0.82 -22.98 2.93
N THR A 186 1.47 -22.16 3.74
CA THR A 186 2.48 -22.61 4.70
C THR A 186 1.88 -23.49 5.79
N VAL A 187 0.75 -23.11 6.35
CA VAL A 187 0.00 -23.90 7.34
C VAL A 187 -0.50 -25.20 6.70
N ALA A 188 -1.05 -25.16 5.50
CA ALA A 188 -1.49 -26.34 4.77
C ALA A 188 -0.35 -27.33 4.54
N ALA A 189 0.83 -26.82 4.09
CA ALA A 189 2.02 -27.64 3.90
C ALA A 189 2.56 -28.24 5.22
N SER A 190 2.43 -27.51 6.33
CA SER A 190 2.80 -28.00 7.68
C SER A 190 1.85 -29.10 8.17
N ASN A 191 0.54 -28.90 7.99
CA ASN A 191 -0.47 -29.87 8.35
C ASN A 191 -0.38 -31.14 7.49
N GLN A 192 -0.03 -31.01 6.20
CA GLN A 192 0.17 -32.16 5.30
C GLN A 192 1.31 -33.10 5.77
N LYS A 193 2.32 -32.56 6.47
CA LYS A 193 3.36 -33.37 7.10
C LYS A 193 2.87 -34.15 8.32
N GLN A 194 1.82 -33.69 8.99
CA GLN A 194 1.22 -34.37 10.16
C GLN A 194 0.15 -35.40 9.77
N ILE A 195 -0.50 -35.24 8.62
CA ILE A 195 -1.50 -36.17 8.10
C ILE A 195 -0.80 -37.23 7.24
N ARG A 196 0.05 -38.02 7.87
CA ARG A 196 0.54 -39.27 7.27
C ARG A 196 -0.54 -40.36 7.47
N GLU A 197 -1.11 -40.78 6.33
CA GLU A 197 -2.05 -41.90 6.23
C GLU A 197 -3.52 -41.61 6.60
N SER A 198 -4.32 -41.12 5.64
CA SER A 198 -5.76 -41.38 5.60
C SER A 198 -6.37 -41.07 4.23
N GLU A 199 -7.59 -41.52 4.03
CA GLU A 199 -8.41 -41.39 2.81
C GLU A 199 -8.51 -39.94 2.28
N TYR A 200 -8.26 -38.95 3.12
CA TYR A 200 -8.25 -37.52 2.76
C TYR A 200 -7.14 -37.12 1.77
N LYS A 201 -6.09 -37.93 1.62
CA LYS A 201 -4.98 -37.58 0.70
C LYS A 201 -5.47 -37.57 -0.77
N LYS A 202 -6.34 -38.53 -1.13
CA LYS A 202 -6.90 -38.59 -2.50
C LYS A 202 -7.85 -37.44 -2.79
N GLU A 203 -8.61 -37.03 -1.80
CA GLU A 203 -9.55 -35.91 -1.93
C GLU A 203 -8.79 -34.59 -2.04
N LEU A 204 -7.72 -34.43 -1.29
CA LEU A 204 -6.84 -33.26 -1.33
C LEU A 204 -6.10 -33.15 -2.67
N GLU A 205 -5.55 -34.24 -3.18
CA GLU A 205 -4.91 -34.28 -4.50
C GLU A 205 -5.91 -33.92 -5.64
N SER A 206 -7.18 -34.38 -5.51
CA SER A 206 -8.22 -34.03 -6.48
C SER A 206 -8.61 -32.56 -6.43
N LEU A 207 -8.67 -31.95 -5.23
CA LEU A 207 -8.97 -30.53 -5.06
C LEU A 207 -7.80 -29.65 -5.54
N GLU A 208 -6.56 -30.04 -5.30
CA GLU A 208 -5.39 -29.35 -5.83
C GLU A 208 -5.37 -29.38 -7.37
N GLN A 209 -5.77 -30.50 -7.99
CA GLN A 209 -5.91 -30.59 -9.44
C GLN A 209 -7.01 -29.66 -9.97
N GLN A 210 -8.17 -29.61 -9.29
CA GLN A 210 -9.26 -28.71 -9.67
C GLN A 210 -8.85 -27.24 -9.55
N ILE A 211 -8.14 -26.85 -8.49
CA ILE A 211 -7.61 -25.49 -8.30
C ILE A 211 -6.66 -25.14 -9.45
N THR A 212 -5.74 -26.04 -9.77
CA THR A 212 -4.78 -25.82 -10.86
C THR A 212 -5.47 -25.65 -12.20
N GLN A 213 -6.51 -26.44 -12.45
CA GLN A 213 -7.31 -26.34 -13.67
C GLN A 213 -8.06 -25.00 -13.74
N GLN A 214 -8.68 -24.58 -12.65
CA GLN A 214 -9.40 -23.30 -12.60
C GLN A 214 -8.45 -22.10 -12.72
N GLU A 215 -7.26 -22.16 -12.14
CA GLU A 215 -6.22 -21.14 -12.32
C GLU A 215 -5.80 -21.03 -13.79
N GLN A 216 -5.69 -22.15 -14.50
CA GLN A 216 -5.37 -22.15 -15.92
C GLN A 216 -6.51 -21.56 -16.76
N GLU A 217 -7.74 -21.97 -16.50
CA GLU A 217 -8.93 -21.43 -17.18
C GLU A 217 -9.07 -19.91 -16.97
N LEU A 218 -8.75 -19.43 -15.76
CA LEU A 218 -8.74 -18.00 -15.44
C LEU A 218 -7.67 -17.26 -16.26
N ALA A 219 -6.47 -17.81 -16.32
CA ALA A 219 -5.37 -17.19 -17.10
C ALA A 219 -5.71 -17.09 -18.59
N ASP A 220 -6.33 -18.14 -19.14
CA ASP A 220 -6.79 -18.16 -20.53
C ASP A 220 -7.86 -17.08 -20.79
N LYS A 221 -8.82 -16.93 -19.85
CA LYS A 221 -9.86 -15.89 -19.94
C LYS A 221 -9.30 -14.47 -19.80
N GLU A 222 -8.32 -14.27 -18.96
CA GLU A 222 -7.63 -12.97 -18.85
C GLU A 222 -6.84 -12.62 -20.13
N ALA A 223 -6.30 -13.62 -20.83
CA ALA A 223 -5.62 -13.41 -22.11
C ALA A 223 -6.65 -13.00 -23.18
N GLU A 224 -7.78 -13.73 -23.28
CA GLU A 224 -8.87 -13.42 -24.20
C GLU A 224 -9.46 -12.02 -23.95
N TYR A 225 -9.63 -11.64 -22.69
CA TYR A 225 -10.07 -10.31 -22.28
C TYR A 225 -9.14 -9.21 -22.78
N ARG A 226 -7.81 -9.42 -22.67
CA ARG A 226 -6.82 -8.45 -23.16
C ARG A 226 -6.87 -8.29 -24.68
N GLU A 227 -7.00 -9.39 -25.43
CA GLU A 227 -7.13 -9.32 -26.88
C GLU A 227 -8.35 -8.53 -27.32
N ILE A 228 -9.50 -8.76 -26.66
CA ILE A 228 -10.74 -8.03 -26.96
C ILE A 228 -10.59 -6.54 -26.62
N GLN A 229 -9.91 -6.19 -25.53
CA GLN A 229 -9.65 -4.79 -25.18
C GLN A 229 -8.77 -4.09 -26.23
N GLU A 230 -7.74 -4.75 -26.73
CA GLU A 230 -6.90 -4.20 -27.80
C GLU A 230 -7.69 -4.01 -29.10
N LEU A 231 -8.56 -4.96 -29.44
CA LEU A 231 -9.42 -4.86 -30.60
C LEU A 231 -10.40 -3.68 -30.48
N LEU A 232 -11.01 -3.51 -29.30
CA LEU A 232 -11.89 -2.38 -29.01
C LEU A 232 -11.16 -1.03 -29.13
N ALA A 233 -9.92 -0.95 -28.66
CA ALA A 233 -9.12 0.26 -28.79
C ALA A 233 -8.88 0.61 -30.27
N ARG A 234 -8.49 -0.36 -31.08
CA ARG A 234 -8.26 -0.16 -32.52
C ARG A 234 -9.54 0.27 -33.25
N LEU A 235 -10.67 -0.37 -32.94
CA LEU A 235 -11.95 0.01 -33.55
C LEU A 235 -12.40 1.42 -33.18
N ARG A 236 -12.14 1.86 -31.97
CA ARG A 236 -12.41 3.25 -31.54
C ARG A 236 -11.53 4.27 -32.24
N GLU A 237 -10.26 3.97 -32.43
CA GLU A 237 -9.37 4.84 -33.21
C GLU A 237 -9.82 4.95 -34.67
N GLU A 238 -10.22 3.83 -35.27
CA GLU A 238 -10.73 3.81 -36.64
C GLU A 238 -12.06 4.56 -36.77
N GLN A 239 -12.96 4.41 -35.83
CA GLN A 239 -14.19 5.22 -35.77
C GLN A 239 -13.87 6.70 -35.72
N THR A 240 -12.95 7.12 -34.83
CA THR A 240 -12.55 8.51 -34.69
C THR A 240 -11.93 9.04 -35.99
N ARG A 241 -11.10 8.23 -36.65
CA ARG A 241 -10.52 8.59 -37.94
C ARG A 241 -11.60 8.82 -39.00
N ILE A 242 -12.54 7.89 -39.13
CA ILE A 242 -13.64 8.01 -40.09
C ILE A 242 -14.53 9.24 -39.79
N GLU A 243 -14.81 9.51 -38.52
CA GLU A 243 -15.57 10.70 -38.11
C GLU A 243 -14.83 11.99 -38.44
N ASN A 244 -13.52 12.04 -38.31
CA ASN A 244 -12.68 13.18 -38.68
C ASN A 244 -12.61 13.36 -40.21
N GLU A 245 -12.42 12.28 -40.97
CA GLU A 245 -12.44 12.31 -42.45
C GLU A 245 -13.79 12.79 -42.97
N TYR A 246 -14.89 12.29 -42.38
CA TYR A 246 -16.26 12.74 -42.70
C TYR A 246 -16.45 14.25 -42.44
N SER A 247 -15.95 14.74 -41.27
CA SER A 247 -16.01 16.15 -40.92
C SER A 247 -15.17 17.01 -41.84
N ALA A 248 -13.96 16.57 -42.21
CA ALA A 248 -13.06 17.26 -43.11
C ALA A 248 -13.56 17.31 -44.55
N ALA A 249 -14.28 16.30 -44.99
CA ALA A 249 -14.90 16.25 -46.33
C ALA A 249 -16.10 17.19 -46.49
N GLY A 250 -16.45 17.93 -45.45
CA GLY A 250 -17.45 19.02 -45.50
C GLY A 250 -18.88 18.55 -45.72
N GLY A 251 -19.18 17.27 -45.63
CA GLY A 251 -20.55 16.70 -45.61
C GLY A 251 -21.47 17.06 -46.81
N GLY A 252 -20.92 17.61 -47.86
CA GLY A 252 -21.72 18.24 -48.95
C GLY A 252 -22.04 17.33 -50.15
N TYR A 253 -21.40 16.16 -50.24
CA TYR A 253 -21.66 15.28 -51.38
C TYR A 253 -22.46 14.06 -50.92
N ALA A 254 -23.70 13.97 -51.38
CA ALA A 254 -24.65 12.91 -50.94
C ALA A 254 -24.17 11.47 -51.18
N GLU A 255 -23.31 11.22 -52.16
CA GLU A 255 -22.70 9.91 -52.42
C GLU A 255 -21.58 9.57 -51.43
N TYR A 256 -20.76 10.54 -51.05
CA TYR A 256 -19.75 10.36 -50.00
C TYR A 256 -20.37 10.19 -48.62
N GLN A 257 -21.43 10.94 -48.32
CA GLN A 257 -22.19 10.79 -47.08
C GLN A 257 -22.69 9.37 -46.86
N ARG A 258 -23.20 8.72 -47.89
CA ARG A 258 -23.75 7.36 -47.76
C ARG A 258 -22.67 6.35 -47.47
N GLY A 259 -21.52 6.44 -48.13
CA GLY A 259 -20.37 5.54 -47.86
C GLY A 259 -19.80 5.69 -46.46
N PHE A 260 -19.65 6.92 -45.97
CA PHE A 260 -19.18 7.20 -44.60
C PHE A 260 -20.18 6.74 -43.53
N LEU A 261 -21.48 6.93 -43.78
CA LEU A 261 -22.52 6.47 -42.87
C LEU A 261 -22.55 4.94 -42.78
N GLU A 262 -22.39 4.23 -43.88
CA GLU A 262 -22.32 2.77 -43.91
C GLU A 262 -21.08 2.24 -43.18
N GLN A 263 -19.90 2.82 -43.41
CA GLN A 263 -18.67 2.47 -42.71
C GLN A 263 -18.77 2.74 -41.21
N ARG A 264 -19.27 3.90 -40.82
CA ARG A 264 -19.51 4.28 -39.44
C ARG A 264 -20.47 3.31 -38.74
N GLN A 265 -21.52 2.90 -39.42
CA GLN A 265 -22.47 1.94 -38.88
C GLN A 265 -21.83 0.57 -38.66
N GLN A 266 -21.05 0.08 -39.62
CA GLN A 266 -20.33 -1.19 -39.48
C GLN A 266 -19.35 -1.19 -38.28
N VAL A 267 -18.59 -0.08 -38.10
CA VAL A 267 -17.68 0.04 -36.96
C VAL A 267 -18.45 0.10 -35.64
N ARG A 268 -19.62 0.76 -35.61
CA ARG A 268 -20.46 0.82 -34.42
C ARG A 268 -21.03 -0.56 -34.06
N ASP A 269 -21.52 -1.28 -35.04
CA ASP A 269 -22.09 -2.64 -34.83
C ASP A 269 -21.01 -3.60 -34.29
N LEU A 270 -19.77 -3.51 -34.83
CA LEU A 270 -18.63 -4.25 -34.33
C LEU A 270 -18.22 -3.84 -32.89
N LEU A 271 -18.34 -2.58 -32.56
CA LEU A 271 -18.09 -2.09 -31.19
C LEU A 271 -19.12 -2.62 -30.19
N GLU A 272 -20.41 -2.57 -30.57
CA GLU A 272 -21.48 -3.14 -29.72
C GLU A 272 -21.31 -4.64 -29.53
N GLU A 273 -21.05 -5.41 -30.60
CA GLU A 273 -20.81 -6.84 -30.51
C GLU A 273 -19.62 -7.19 -29.60
N ASN A 274 -18.52 -6.45 -29.72
CA ASN A 274 -17.36 -6.68 -28.86
C ASN A 274 -17.57 -6.21 -27.42
N GLN A 275 -18.36 -5.14 -27.20
CA GLN A 275 -18.75 -4.72 -25.84
C GLN A 275 -19.65 -5.76 -25.16
N ASP A 276 -20.63 -6.30 -25.88
CA ASP A 276 -21.49 -7.36 -25.36
C ASP A 276 -20.67 -8.62 -25.03
N ARG A 277 -19.72 -8.96 -25.88
CA ARG A 277 -18.81 -10.07 -25.64
C ARG A 277 -17.90 -9.86 -24.41
N LEU A 278 -17.44 -8.62 -24.20
CA LEU A 278 -16.74 -8.24 -22.98
C LEU A 278 -17.62 -8.33 -21.73
N LEU A 279 -18.88 -7.90 -21.83
CA LEU A 279 -19.84 -8.00 -20.73
C LEU A 279 -20.16 -9.46 -20.41
N GLU A 280 -20.33 -10.31 -21.41
CA GLU A 280 -20.51 -11.75 -21.22
C GLU A 280 -19.30 -12.40 -20.55
N LEU A 281 -18.08 -12.08 -21.00
CA LEU A 281 -16.85 -12.55 -20.38
C LEU A 281 -16.71 -12.05 -18.93
N ALA A 282 -16.99 -10.77 -18.70
CA ALA A 282 -16.97 -10.19 -17.36
C ALA A 282 -18.02 -10.84 -16.44
N ALA A 283 -19.22 -11.10 -16.96
CA ALA A 283 -20.30 -11.75 -16.21
C ALA A 283 -20.02 -13.24 -15.93
N SER A 284 -19.30 -13.91 -16.84
CA SER A 284 -18.98 -15.34 -16.70
C SER A 284 -17.74 -15.61 -15.87
N SER A 285 -16.78 -14.69 -15.85
CA SER A 285 -15.44 -14.90 -15.27
C SER A 285 -15.09 -14.00 -14.08
N LEU A 286 -15.99 -13.07 -13.69
CA LEU A 286 -15.76 -12.30 -12.47
C LEU A 286 -15.82 -13.25 -11.27
N PRO A 287 -14.69 -13.49 -10.55
CA PRO A 287 -14.75 -14.26 -9.32
C PRO A 287 -15.67 -13.53 -8.35
N LEU A 288 -16.59 -14.26 -7.72
CA LEU A 288 -17.45 -13.75 -6.64
C LEU A 288 -16.68 -12.96 -5.56
N MET A 289 -15.36 -13.16 -5.46
CA MET A 289 -14.45 -12.41 -4.61
C MET A 289 -14.34 -10.90 -4.94
N LEU A 290 -14.56 -10.48 -6.19
CA LEU A 290 -14.54 -9.05 -6.56
C LEU A 290 -15.87 -8.35 -6.23
N THR A 291 -16.93 -9.10 -6.05
CA THR A 291 -18.24 -8.55 -5.67
C THR A 291 -18.49 -8.56 -4.16
N ALA A 292 -17.65 -9.23 -3.38
CA ALA A 292 -17.75 -9.29 -1.91
C ALA A 292 -17.80 -7.90 -1.23
N PRO A 293 -17.06 -6.87 -1.66
CA PRO A 293 -17.17 -5.53 -1.09
C PRO A 293 -18.47 -4.79 -1.46
N LEU A 294 -19.19 -5.24 -2.51
CA LEU A 294 -20.42 -4.60 -3.00
C LEU A 294 -21.71 -5.26 -2.47
N LEU A 295 -21.58 -6.43 -1.83
CA LEU A 295 -22.69 -7.20 -1.25
C LEU A 295 -22.76 -7.13 0.27
N GLY A 296 -21.94 -6.27 0.90
CA GLY A 296 -21.86 -6.07 2.34
C GLY A 296 -22.58 -4.80 2.80
N GLU A 297 -23.86 -4.64 2.44
CA GLU A 297 -24.85 -3.86 3.20
C GLU A 297 -26.06 -4.75 3.53
#